data_43618bf9fea74231e68325b1d8c46b1f
#
_entry.id   43618bf9fea74231e68325b1d8c46b1f
#
_cell.length_a   1.000
_cell.length_b   1.000
_cell.length_c   1.000
_cell.angle_alpha   90.00
_cell.angle_beta   90.00
_cell.angle_gamma   90.00
#
_symmetry.space_group_name_H-M   'P 1'
#
loop_
_entity.id
_entity.type
_entity.pdbx_description
1 polymer ?
#
loop_
_entity_poly.entity_id
_entity_poly.type
_entity_poly.pdbx_seq_one_letter_code
_entity_poly.pdbx_strand_id
1 'polypeptide(L)'
;YALIVKDDALIRVPEGVPQLSTKRLLTMTWLEGRRLLDYRDRTLEERNRIARAMFRAWWYPFSHYGVIHGDPHLGNYTVFEDGEGYAAGINLLDYGCIRSFAPKFIQGVVDLYHGLLRNDRALVVHAYETWGFAGLSHELIDILNIWANFIYGPMLEDRVRTIADQVLSLIHISEPTRRRG
;
A
#
# COMPACT_ATOMS: atom_id res chain seq x y z
N TYR A 1 -9.21 -10.14 6.68
CA TYR A 1 -8.62 -9.82 5.37
C TYR A 1 -9.20 -10.70 4.26
N ALA A 2 -9.22 -12.01 4.43
CA ALA A 2 -9.76 -12.95 3.44
C ALA A 2 -11.15 -12.54 2.91
N LEU A 3 -12.08 -12.18 3.81
CA LEU A 3 -13.43 -11.73 3.43
C LEU A 3 -13.44 -10.43 2.61
N ILE A 4 -12.49 -9.54 2.86
CA ILE A 4 -12.40 -8.24 2.18
C ILE A 4 -11.95 -8.42 0.71
N VAL A 5 -11.01 -9.33 0.48
CA VAL A 5 -10.39 -9.54 -0.85
C VAL A 5 -10.89 -10.78 -1.58
N LYS A 6 -11.91 -11.47 -1.05
CA LYS A 6 -12.42 -12.75 -1.59
C LYS A 6 -12.85 -12.72 -3.06
N ASP A 7 -13.36 -11.58 -3.51
CA ASP A 7 -13.86 -11.38 -4.87
C ASP A 7 -12.81 -10.79 -5.81
N ASP A 8 -11.57 -10.58 -5.34
CA ASP A 8 -10.48 -10.06 -6.16
C ASP A 8 -9.70 -11.22 -6.82
N ALA A 9 -9.84 -11.37 -8.13
CA ALA A 9 -9.17 -12.44 -8.88
C ALA A 9 -7.64 -12.39 -8.83
N LEU A 10 -7.04 -11.25 -8.46
CA LEU A 10 -5.59 -11.07 -8.37
C LEU A 10 -5.02 -11.44 -7.00
N ILE A 11 -5.86 -11.70 -6.00
CA ILE A 11 -5.42 -11.86 -4.61
C ILE A 11 -5.97 -13.17 -4.04
N ARG A 12 -5.09 -14.02 -3.57
CA ARG A 12 -5.45 -15.24 -2.82
C ARG A 12 -5.00 -15.13 -1.39
N VAL A 13 -5.81 -15.67 -0.51
CA VAL A 13 -5.58 -15.70 0.94
C VAL A 13 -5.78 -17.14 1.41
N PRO A 14 -4.86 -17.73 2.18
CA PRO A 14 -5.08 -19.06 2.73
C PRO A 14 -6.26 -19.07 3.70
N GLU A 15 -7.03 -20.14 3.67
CA GLU A 15 -8.14 -20.35 4.60
C GLU A 15 -7.66 -20.98 5.89
N GLY A 16 -8.07 -20.44 7.03
CA GLY A 16 -7.80 -21.02 8.32
C GLY A 16 -8.56 -22.33 8.51
N VAL A 17 -7.94 -23.33 9.11
CA VAL A 17 -8.56 -24.61 9.47
C VAL A 17 -8.75 -24.65 11.00
N PRO A 18 -9.92 -24.20 11.52
CA PRO A 18 -10.15 -24.04 12.96
C PRO A 18 -9.98 -25.34 13.73
N GLN A 19 -10.38 -26.48 13.14
CA GLN A 19 -10.32 -27.80 13.75
C GLN A 19 -8.88 -28.27 14.01
N LEU A 20 -7.92 -27.74 13.27
CA LEU A 20 -6.50 -28.03 13.39
C LEU A 20 -5.70 -26.89 14.01
N SER A 21 -6.38 -25.80 14.42
CA SER A 21 -5.77 -24.62 15.02
C SER A 21 -5.97 -24.59 16.54
N THR A 22 -5.04 -23.94 17.24
CA THR A 22 -5.10 -23.72 18.69
C THR A 22 -4.75 -22.26 19.01
N LYS A 23 -4.75 -21.88 20.28
CA LYS A 23 -4.30 -20.52 20.70
C LYS A 23 -2.84 -20.21 20.32
N ARG A 24 -2.02 -21.23 20.02
CA ARG A 24 -0.59 -21.09 19.71
C ARG A 24 -0.19 -21.71 18.38
N LEU A 25 -1.12 -22.29 17.64
CA LEU A 25 -0.89 -22.92 16.35
C LEU A 25 -2.00 -22.48 15.39
N LEU A 26 -1.62 -21.84 14.29
CA LEU A 26 -2.51 -21.55 13.17
C LEU A 26 -2.26 -22.58 12.08
N THR A 27 -3.29 -23.34 11.72
CA THR A 27 -3.30 -24.23 10.55
C THR A 27 -4.13 -23.57 9.45
N MET A 28 -3.59 -23.55 8.23
CA MET A 28 -4.27 -22.98 7.07
C MET A 28 -3.99 -23.78 5.81
N THR A 29 -4.80 -23.57 4.79
CA THR A 29 -4.62 -24.20 3.47
C THR A 29 -3.30 -23.75 2.86
N TRP A 30 -2.68 -24.66 2.10
CA TRP A 30 -1.49 -24.34 1.33
C TRP A 30 -1.87 -23.63 0.01
N LEU A 31 -1.13 -22.60 -0.34
CA LEU A 31 -1.25 -21.90 -1.61
C LEU A 31 0.05 -22.04 -2.39
N GLU A 32 -0.04 -22.69 -3.56
CA GLU A 32 1.10 -22.77 -4.47
C GLU A 32 1.47 -21.40 -5.02
N GLY A 33 2.76 -21.10 -5.06
CA GLY A 33 3.26 -19.84 -5.59
C GLY A 33 4.77 -19.75 -5.57
N ARG A 34 5.33 -18.92 -6.44
CA ARG A 34 6.77 -18.65 -6.53
C ARG A 34 7.12 -17.36 -5.80
N ARG A 35 8.38 -17.20 -5.44
CA ARG A 35 8.84 -15.98 -4.77
C ARG A 35 8.65 -14.75 -5.68
N LEU A 36 8.22 -13.65 -5.09
CA LEU A 36 7.95 -12.41 -5.82
C LEU A 36 9.17 -11.91 -6.61
N LEU A 37 10.37 -12.04 -6.06
CA LEU A 37 11.62 -11.61 -6.71
C LEU A 37 12.00 -12.44 -7.93
N ASP A 38 11.45 -13.65 -8.10
CA ASP A 38 11.70 -14.49 -9.28
C ASP A 38 11.05 -13.91 -10.55
N TYR A 39 10.17 -12.89 -10.39
CA TYR A 39 9.49 -12.18 -11.48
C TYR A 39 10.16 -10.85 -11.88
N ARG A 40 11.28 -10.49 -11.26
CA ARG A 40 11.96 -9.21 -11.53
C ARG A 40 12.32 -9.03 -13.02
N ASP A 41 12.71 -10.11 -13.69
CA ASP A 41 13.18 -10.10 -15.07
C ASP A 41 12.10 -10.64 -16.06
N ARG A 42 10.87 -10.83 -15.58
CA ARG A 42 9.71 -11.20 -16.41
C ARG A 42 9.20 -9.99 -17.20
N THR A 43 8.20 -10.22 -18.05
CA THR A 43 7.61 -9.19 -18.91
C THR A 43 7.08 -8.00 -18.10
N LEU A 44 7.02 -6.82 -18.72
CA LEU A 44 6.44 -5.62 -18.07
C LEU A 44 4.98 -5.86 -17.68
N GLU A 45 4.24 -6.62 -18.49
CA GLU A 45 2.85 -6.95 -18.22
C GLU A 45 2.70 -7.77 -16.94
N GLU A 46 3.50 -8.84 -16.77
CA GLU A 46 3.48 -9.67 -15.56
C GLU A 46 3.87 -8.85 -14.32
N ARG A 47 4.92 -8.04 -14.41
CA ARG A 47 5.35 -7.16 -13.32
C ARG A 47 4.28 -6.14 -12.93
N ASN A 48 3.60 -5.54 -13.92
CA ASN A 48 2.50 -4.62 -13.67
C ASN A 48 1.28 -5.32 -13.06
N ARG A 49 1.00 -6.55 -13.45
CA ARG A 49 -0.07 -7.36 -12.86
C ARG A 49 0.20 -7.64 -11.38
N ILE A 50 1.43 -8.04 -11.05
CA ILE A 50 1.87 -8.25 -9.66
C ILE A 50 1.79 -6.94 -8.87
N ALA A 51 2.32 -5.84 -9.40
CA ALA A 51 2.28 -4.53 -8.73
C ALA A 51 0.85 -4.06 -8.47
N ARG A 52 -0.05 -4.27 -9.43
CA ARG A 52 -1.49 -3.99 -9.28
C ARG A 52 -2.12 -4.84 -8.18
N ALA A 53 -1.81 -6.14 -8.15
CA ALA A 53 -2.32 -7.03 -7.12
C ALA A 53 -1.84 -6.59 -5.72
N MET A 54 -0.56 -6.25 -5.56
CA MET A 54 0.00 -5.73 -4.32
C MET A 54 -0.66 -4.42 -3.89
N PHE A 55 -0.82 -3.47 -4.82
CA PHE A 55 -1.49 -2.20 -4.54
C PHE A 55 -2.95 -2.41 -4.09
N ARG A 56 -3.70 -3.28 -4.79
CA ARG A 56 -5.08 -3.61 -4.43
C ARG A 56 -5.17 -4.31 -3.08
N ALA A 57 -4.28 -5.25 -2.80
CA ALA A 57 -4.22 -5.95 -1.51
C ALA A 57 -4.01 -4.98 -0.33
N TRP A 58 -3.39 -3.84 -0.54
CA TRP A 58 -3.12 -2.82 0.45
C TRP A 58 -4.17 -1.73 0.50
N TRP A 59 -4.41 -1.10 -0.65
CA TRP A 59 -5.22 0.12 -0.73
C TRP A 59 -6.72 -0.14 -0.56
N TYR A 60 -7.23 -1.20 -1.16
CA TYR A 60 -8.66 -1.49 -1.09
C TYR A 60 -9.14 -1.79 0.34
N PRO A 61 -8.52 -2.69 1.12
CA PRO A 61 -8.89 -2.90 2.50
C PRO A 61 -8.74 -1.64 3.36
N PHE A 62 -7.71 -0.84 3.10
CA PHE A 62 -7.47 0.39 3.84
C PHE A 62 -8.55 1.44 3.56
N SER A 63 -8.78 1.76 2.29
CA SER A 63 -9.70 2.85 1.90
C SER A 63 -11.18 2.53 2.16
N HIS A 64 -11.57 1.26 2.10
CA HIS A 64 -12.97 0.85 2.25
C HIS A 64 -13.32 0.33 3.65
N TYR A 65 -12.37 -0.27 4.34
CA TYR A 65 -12.61 -0.93 5.63
C TYR A 65 -11.73 -0.41 6.76
N GLY A 66 -10.82 0.51 6.49
CA GLY A 66 -9.88 1.02 7.47
C GLY A 66 -8.88 -0.01 7.97
N VAL A 67 -8.61 -1.06 7.20
CA VAL A 67 -7.76 -2.18 7.59
C VAL A 67 -6.56 -2.27 6.66
N ILE A 68 -5.36 -2.27 7.21
CA ILE A 68 -4.12 -2.40 6.43
C ILE A 68 -3.28 -3.58 6.92
N HIS A 69 -2.62 -4.24 5.99
CA HIS A 69 -1.53 -5.15 6.28
C HIS A 69 -0.26 -4.34 6.59
N GLY A 70 0.16 -4.32 7.84
CA GLY A 70 1.22 -3.44 8.34
C GLY A 70 2.65 -3.94 8.14
N ASP A 71 2.84 -5.08 7.47
CA ASP A 71 4.16 -5.65 7.16
C ASP A 71 4.33 -5.93 5.67
N PRO A 72 4.87 -4.98 4.89
CA PRO A 72 5.09 -5.14 3.45
C PRO A 72 6.30 -5.99 3.08
N HIS A 73 6.82 -6.80 4.00
CA HIS A 73 7.97 -7.66 3.71
C HIS A 73 7.69 -8.60 2.54
N LEU A 74 8.62 -8.67 1.57
CA LEU A 74 8.42 -9.44 0.33
C LEU A 74 8.23 -10.95 0.57
N GLY A 75 8.70 -11.48 1.68
CA GLY A 75 8.50 -12.86 2.09
C GLY A 75 7.06 -13.22 2.47
N ASN A 76 6.22 -12.21 2.71
CA ASN A 76 4.81 -12.39 3.04
C ASN A 76 3.92 -12.57 1.79
N TYR A 77 4.53 -12.54 0.59
CA TYR A 77 3.86 -12.69 -0.69
C TYR A 77 4.51 -13.77 -1.53
N THR A 78 3.69 -14.53 -2.24
CA THR A 78 4.11 -15.33 -3.38
C THR A 78 3.26 -14.98 -4.59
N VAL A 79 3.74 -15.30 -5.77
CA VAL A 79 3.01 -15.10 -7.04
C VAL A 79 2.44 -16.43 -7.46
N PHE A 80 1.14 -16.49 -7.73
CA PHE A 80 0.54 -17.63 -8.39
C PHE A 80 0.46 -17.42 -9.90
N GLU A 81 0.61 -18.52 -10.63
CA GLU A 81 0.59 -18.52 -12.08
C GLU A 81 -0.76 -19.08 -12.59
N ASP A 82 -1.08 -18.75 -13.83
CA ASP A 82 -2.15 -19.40 -14.57
C ASP A 82 -1.70 -20.75 -15.17
N GLY A 83 -2.58 -21.40 -15.94
CA GLY A 83 -2.28 -22.69 -16.56
C GLY A 83 -1.18 -22.65 -17.63
N GLU A 84 -0.77 -21.46 -18.09
CA GLU A 84 0.27 -21.23 -19.08
C GLU A 84 1.60 -20.79 -18.45
N GLY A 85 1.65 -20.60 -17.12
CA GLY A 85 2.84 -20.19 -16.37
C GLY A 85 3.10 -18.69 -16.35
N TYR A 86 2.09 -17.86 -16.65
CA TYR A 86 2.15 -16.41 -16.50
C TYR A 86 1.69 -15.97 -15.11
N ALA A 87 2.26 -14.90 -14.61
CA ALA A 87 1.84 -14.32 -13.35
C ALA A 87 0.36 -13.92 -13.38
N ALA A 88 -0.48 -14.57 -12.58
CA ALA A 88 -1.91 -14.32 -12.50
C ALA A 88 -2.30 -13.42 -11.33
N GLY A 89 -1.52 -13.41 -10.25
CA GLY A 89 -1.77 -12.59 -9.07
C GLY A 89 -0.83 -12.96 -7.91
N ILE A 90 -1.20 -12.56 -6.70
CA ILE A 90 -0.42 -12.81 -5.49
C ILE A 90 -1.18 -13.63 -4.45
N ASN A 91 -0.46 -14.44 -3.70
CA ASN A 91 -0.89 -15.01 -2.44
C ASN A 91 -0.40 -14.10 -1.31
N LEU A 92 -1.25 -13.78 -0.37
CA LEU A 92 -0.94 -13.01 0.84
C LEU A 92 -0.92 -13.96 2.03
N LEU A 93 0.25 -14.18 2.65
CA LEU A 93 0.48 -15.33 3.53
C LEU A 93 0.55 -15.02 5.02
N ASP A 94 0.96 -13.81 5.41
CA ASP A 94 1.12 -13.41 6.80
C ASP A 94 0.14 -12.29 7.17
N TYR A 95 -0.46 -12.40 8.35
CA TYR A 95 -1.46 -11.46 8.89
C TYR A 95 -1.10 -10.99 10.31
N GLY A 96 0.14 -11.22 10.76
CA GLY A 96 0.59 -10.89 12.10
C GLY A 96 0.58 -9.39 12.42
N CYS A 97 0.60 -8.53 11.40
CA CYS A 97 0.70 -7.08 11.55
C CYS A 97 -0.52 -6.32 11.00
N ILE A 98 -1.72 -6.90 11.08
CA ILE A 98 -2.95 -6.18 10.70
C ILE A 98 -3.19 -4.99 11.63
N ARG A 99 -3.48 -3.82 11.02
CA ARG A 99 -3.86 -2.61 11.74
C ARG A 99 -5.21 -2.11 11.27
N SER A 100 -6.00 -1.63 12.24
CA SER A 100 -7.31 -1.02 11.98
C SER A 100 -7.27 0.46 12.32
N PHE A 101 -7.89 1.28 11.49
CA PHE A 101 -7.98 2.72 11.65
C PHE A 101 -9.43 3.14 11.82
N ALA A 102 -9.63 4.19 12.60
CA ALA A 102 -10.96 4.78 12.76
C ALA A 102 -11.47 5.35 11.43
N PRO A 103 -12.78 5.27 11.13
CA PRO A 103 -13.35 5.81 9.88
C PRO A 103 -12.99 7.28 9.64
N LYS A 104 -12.95 8.08 10.70
CA LYS A 104 -12.53 9.49 10.62
C LYS A 104 -11.11 9.66 10.07
N PHE A 105 -10.19 8.78 10.44
CA PHE A 105 -8.82 8.81 9.92
C PHE A 105 -8.79 8.53 8.42
N ILE A 106 -9.53 7.50 7.99
CA ILE A 106 -9.63 7.11 6.57
C ILE A 106 -10.26 8.23 5.75
N GLN A 107 -11.33 8.86 6.28
CA GLN A 107 -11.95 10.00 5.61
C GLN A 107 -10.92 11.12 5.36
N GLY A 108 -10.11 11.46 6.35
CA GLY A 108 -9.03 12.44 6.19
C GLY A 108 -8.02 12.05 5.11
N VAL A 109 -7.67 10.75 4.96
CA VAL A 109 -6.79 10.26 3.89
C VAL A 109 -7.42 10.48 2.51
N VAL A 110 -8.71 10.17 2.36
CA VAL A 110 -9.46 10.34 1.11
C VAL A 110 -9.67 11.83 0.79
N ASP A 111 -10.00 12.63 1.79
CA ASP A 111 -10.21 14.08 1.64
C ASP A 111 -8.90 14.78 1.24
N LEU A 112 -7.77 14.39 1.82
CA LEU A 112 -6.47 14.92 1.43
C LEU A 112 -6.15 14.61 -0.03
N TYR A 113 -6.38 13.37 -0.47
CA TYR A 113 -6.22 12.98 -1.87
C TYR A 113 -7.05 13.87 -2.81
N HIS A 114 -8.34 14.03 -2.51
CA HIS A 114 -9.23 14.86 -3.32
C HIS A 114 -8.90 16.34 -3.25
N GLY A 115 -8.48 16.83 -2.09
CA GLY A 115 -8.02 18.20 -1.91
C GLY A 115 -6.81 18.53 -2.77
N LEU A 116 -5.81 17.65 -2.77
CA LEU A 116 -4.61 17.79 -3.61
C LEU A 116 -4.95 17.69 -5.10
N LEU A 117 -5.77 16.70 -5.49
CA LEU A 117 -6.15 16.48 -6.89
C LEU A 117 -6.89 17.68 -7.49
N ARG A 118 -7.74 18.36 -6.69
CA ARG A 118 -8.58 19.48 -7.12
C ARG A 118 -7.98 20.85 -6.81
N ASN A 119 -6.81 20.90 -6.18
CA ASN A 119 -6.21 22.10 -5.62
C ASN A 119 -7.16 22.81 -4.64
N ASP A 120 -7.95 22.05 -3.89
CA ASP A 120 -8.88 22.56 -2.89
C ASP A 120 -8.18 22.67 -1.53
N ARG A 121 -7.65 23.87 -1.25
CA ARG A 121 -6.92 24.13 0.00
C ARG A 121 -7.78 23.97 1.23
N ALA A 122 -9.07 24.29 1.16
CA ALA A 122 -9.97 24.15 2.30
C ALA A 122 -10.16 22.67 2.68
N LEU A 123 -10.30 21.80 1.69
CA LEU A 123 -10.41 20.36 1.90
C LEU A 123 -9.09 19.76 2.42
N VAL A 124 -7.93 20.23 1.94
CA VAL A 124 -6.60 19.84 2.46
C VAL A 124 -6.47 20.20 3.94
N VAL A 125 -6.84 21.44 4.33
CA VAL A 125 -6.80 21.87 5.73
C VAL A 125 -7.75 21.02 6.57
N HIS A 126 -8.98 20.80 6.11
CA HIS A 126 -9.95 19.95 6.79
C HIS A 126 -9.41 18.53 7.03
N ALA A 127 -8.73 17.95 6.04
CA ALA A 127 -8.13 16.63 6.18
C ALA A 127 -7.06 16.60 7.29
N TYR A 128 -6.18 17.59 7.36
CA TYR A 128 -5.19 17.71 8.43
C TYR A 128 -5.83 17.92 9.81
N GLU A 129 -6.85 18.77 9.90
CA GLU A 129 -7.61 18.98 11.14
C GLU A 129 -8.30 17.70 11.62
N THR A 130 -8.78 16.87 10.68
CA THR A 130 -9.37 15.55 10.98
C THR A 130 -8.38 14.62 11.67
N TRP A 131 -7.09 14.76 11.39
CA TRP A 131 -6.00 14.03 12.05
C TRP A 131 -5.50 14.69 13.35
N GLY A 132 -6.06 15.83 13.74
CA GLY A 132 -5.73 16.54 14.98
C GLY A 132 -4.73 17.68 14.81
N PHE A 133 -4.35 18.04 13.59
CA PHE A 133 -3.54 19.22 13.32
C PHE A 133 -4.45 20.45 13.28
N ALA A 134 -4.58 21.15 14.42
CA ALA A 134 -5.40 22.36 14.51
C ALA A 134 -4.54 23.63 14.45
N GLY A 135 -5.09 24.70 13.87
CA GLY A 135 -4.45 26.03 13.85
C GLY A 135 -3.18 26.09 12.99
N LEU A 136 -3.11 25.33 11.92
CA LEU A 136 -1.98 25.31 11.01
C LEU A 136 -1.78 26.66 10.31
N SER A 137 -0.57 27.22 10.38
CA SER A 137 -0.19 28.37 9.54
C SER A 137 -0.11 27.98 8.06
N HIS A 138 -0.16 28.98 7.17
CA HIS A 138 0.00 28.74 5.74
C HIS A 138 1.31 28.03 5.39
N GLU A 139 2.42 28.44 6.04
CA GLU A 139 3.75 27.86 5.85
C GLU A 139 3.78 26.38 6.27
N LEU A 140 3.14 26.04 7.39
CA LEU A 140 3.12 24.66 7.88
C LEU A 140 2.27 23.75 6.98
N ILE A 141 1.17 24.26 6.44
CA ILE A 141 0.37 23.54 5.44
C ILE A 141 1.20 23.27 4.18
N ASP A 142 1.96 24.25 3.70
CA ASP A 142 2.80 24.09 2.52
C ASP A 142 3.91 23.04 2.75
N ILE A 143 4.50 23.01 3.94
CA ILE A 143 5.48 21.96 4.33
C ILE A 143 4.81 20.58 4.37
N LEU A 144 3.63 20.45 4.97
CA LEU A 144 2.88 19.19 5.02
C LEU A 144 2.49 18.72 3.61
N ASN A 145 2.16 19.66 2.72
CA ASN A 145 1.83 19.36 1.33
C ASN A 145 3.03 18.82 0.53
N ILE A 146 4.27 19.14 0.89
CA ILE A 146 5.46 18.53 0.27
C ILE A 146 5.45 17.02 0.53
N TRP A 147 5.21 16.60 1.78
CA TRP A 147 5.12 15.19 2.15
C TRP A 147 3.88 14.51 1.53
N ALA A 148 2.74 15.21 1.56
CA ALA A 148 1.52 14.69 0.96
C ALA A 148 1.69 14.47 -0.54
N ASN A 149 2.24 15.43 -1.28
CA ASN A 149 2.51 15.28 -2.71
C ASN A 149 3.54 14.17 -3.01
N PHE A 150 4.50 13.94 -2.12
CA PHE A 150 5.43 12.82 -2.25
C PHE A 150 4.69 11.46 -2.17
N ILE A 151 3.77 11.31 -1.21
CA ILE A 151 3.02 10.06 -1.01
C ILE A 151 1.95 9.87 -2.10
N TYR A 152 1.18 10.91 -2.39
CA TYR A 152 0.05 10.85 -3.31
C TYR A 152 0.44 11.09 -4.76
N GLY A 153 1.62 11.66 -5.03
CA GLY A 153 2.07 12.03 -6.37
C GLY A 153 1.85 10.96 -7.46
N PRO A 154 2.15 9.67 -7.20
CA PRO A 154 1.84 8.61 -8.16
C PRO A 154 0.36 8.44 -8.50
N MET A 155 -0.55 8.88 -7.63
CA MET A 155 -2.00 8.79 -7.79
C MET A 155 -2.63 10.08 -8.31
N LEU A 156 -1.92 11.21 -8.22
CA LEU A 156 -2.41 12.52 -8.67
C LEU A 156 -2.23 12.75 -10.18
N GLU A 157 -1.36 11.98 -10.83
CA GLU A 157 -1.04 12.13 -12.24
C GLU A 157 -1.39 10.85 -13.02
N ASP A 158 -2.26 10.98 -14.02
CA ASP A 158 -2.60 9.88 -14.94
C ASP A 158 -1.55 9.78 -16.06
N ARG A 159 -0.37 9.26 -15.72
CA ARG A 159 0.72 9.00 -16.66
C ARG A 159 1.50 7.76 -16.30
N VAL A 160 2.09 7.11 -17.29
CA VAL A 160 3.04 6.02 -17.06
C VAL A 160 4.32 6.59 -16.43
N ARG A 161 4.69 6.07 -15.26
CA ARG A 161 5.87 6.49 -14.50
C ARG A 161 6.41 5.35 -13.64
N THR A 162 7.66 5.42 -13.22
CA THR A 162 8.18 4.55 -12.17
C THR A 162 7.86 5.15 -10.80
N ILE A 163 7.50 4.30 -9.85
CA ILE A 163 7.14 4.75 -8.48
C ILE A 163 8.34 5.42 -7.79
N ALA A 164 9.56 5.04 -8.16
CA ALA A 164 10.79 5.47 -7.49
C ALA A 164 11.42 6.77 -8.03
N ASP A 165 10.95 7.34 -9.14
CA ASP A 165 11.62 8.46 -9.81
C ASP A 165 11.79 9.70 -8.93
N GLN A 166 10.89 9.94 -7.98
CA GLN A 166 10.95 11.08 -7.06
C GLN A 166 11.63 10.74 -5.71
N VAL A 167 11.65 9.47 -5.32
CA VAL A 167 12.20 9.02 -4.03
C VAL A 167 13.72 9.26 -3.98
N LEU A 168 14.42 8.98 -5.08
CA LEU A 168 15.87 9.13 -5.16
C LEU A 168 16.32 10.59 -5.07
N SER A 169 15.54 11.54 -5.58
CA SER A 169 15.92 12.96 -5.51
C SER A 169 15.76 13.54 -4.09
N LEU A 170 14.79 13.07 -3.31
CA LEU A 170 14.56 13.53 -1.93
C LEU A 170 15.54 12.92 -0.92
N ILE A 171 15.98 11.69 -1.13
CA ILE A 171 17.00 11.05 -0.29
C ILE A 171 18.35 11.79 -0.41
N HIS A 172 18.70 12.27 -1.60
CA HIS A 172 19.92 13.07 -1.81
C HIS A 172 19.88 14.47 -1.17
N ILE A 173 18.69 15.02 -0.95
CA ILE A 173 18.51 16.34 -0.29
C ILE A 173 18.65 16.21 1.24
N SER A 174 18.39 15.05 1.81
CA SER A 174 18.38 14.82 3.26
C SER A 174 19.66 14.21 3.84
N GLU A 175 20.65 13.82 3.03
CA GLU A 175 21.94 13.41 3.56
C GLU A 175 22.75 14.61 4.01
N PRO A 176 23.02 14.76 5.33
CA PRO A 176 23.95 15.77 5.78
C PRO A 176 25.33 15.40 5.24
N THR A 177 25.97 16.30 4.50
CA THR A 177 27.35 16.19 4.06
C THR A 177 28.23 15.81 5.26
N ARG A 178 28.60 14.54 5.36
CA ARG A 178 29.64 14.11 6.27
C ARG A 178 30.93 14.82 5.84
N ARG A 179 31.26 15.91 6.53
CA ARG A 179 32.61 16.49 6.48
C ARG A 179 33.57 15.39 6.93
N ARG A 180 34.37 14.90 6.00
CA ARG A 180 35.58 14.17 6.34
C ARG A 180 36.54 15.19 6.97
N GLY A 181 36.75 15.08 8.27
CA GLY A 181 37.88 15.64 8.96
C GLY A 181 39.02 14.65 8.94
#